data_e4629c4756b864ed0e34ceb257dc66ea
#
_entry.id   e4629c4756b864ed0e34ceb257dc66ea
#
_cell.length_a   1.000
_cell.length_b   1.000
_cell.length_c   1.000
_cell.angle_alpha   90.00
_cell.angle_beta   90.00
_cell.angle_gamma   90.00
#
_symmetry.space_group_name_H-M   'P 1'
#
loop_
_entity.id
_entity.type
_entity.pdbx_description
1 polymer ?
#
loop_
_entity_poly.entity_id
_entity_poly.type
_entity_poly.pdbx_seq_one_letter_code
_entity_poly.pdbx_strand_id
1 'polypeptide(L)'
;PGVTVHRVGGHSDGLQVVRVMTARGPVVIASDAMHFYANGSTGNPFPIIFDLGAMTQGWRIAKKLAGGDETRVIPGHDPEVRARFPAVPGQNGEVVALHLPPIA
;
A
#
# COMPACT_ATOMS: atom_id res chain seq x y z
N PRO A 1 1.61 16.98 10.19
CA PRO A 1 1.62 17.44 8.80
C PRO A 1 2.24 16.39 7.88
N GLY A 2 1.60 16.15 6.75
CA GLY A 2 2.12 15.20 5.77
C GLY A 2 1.77 13.74 6.01
N VAL A 3 1.20 13.37 7.14
CA VAL A 3 0.75 12.00 7.44
C VAL A 3 -0.72 12.03 7.80
N THR A 4 -1.52 11.23 7.11
CA THR A 4 -2.96 11.08 7.39
C THR A 4 -3.34 9.60 7.45
N VAL A 5 -4.38 9.28 8.20
CA VAL A 5 -4.89 7.93 8.39
C VAL A 5 -6.32 7.87 7.88
N HIS A 6 -6.66 6.82 7.14
CA HIS A 6 -7.96 6.67 6.51
C HIS A 6 -8.54 5.29 6.78
N ARG A 7 -9.74 5.22 7.32
CA ARG A 7 -10.45 3.95 7.47
C ARG A 7 -10.96 3.49 6.10
N VAL A 8 -10.66 2.27 5.73
CA VAL A 8 -11.14 1.67 4.48
C VAL A 8 -11.93 0.38 4.71
N GLY A 9 -11.73 -0.29 5.83
CA GLY A 9 -12.38 -1.56 6.11
C GLY A 9 -11.95 -2.71 5.18
N GLY A 10 -12.81 -3.70 5.02
CA GLY A 10 -12.60 -4.83 4.11
C GLY A 10 -12.03 -6.05 4.78
N HIS A 11 -10.75 -6.07 5.07
CA HIS A 11 -10.07 -7.15 5.80
C HIS A 11 -10.62 -7.26 7.22
N SER A 12 -10.78 -6.14 7.88
CA SER A 12 -11.49 -5.98 9.14
C SER A 12 -12.30 -4.70 9.09
N ASP A 13 -13.29 -4.54 9.98
CA ASP A 13 -14.16 -3.37 9.96
C ASP A 13 -13.39 -2.06 10.24
N GLY A 14 -12.41 -2.13 11.10
CA GLY A 14 -11.60 -0.96 11.50
C GLY A 14 -10.31 -0.77 10.72
N LEU A 15 -10.08 -1.51 9.63
CA LEU A 15 -8.82 -1.42 8.88
C LEU A 15 -8.58 -0.02 8.36
N GLN A 16 -7.34 0.45 8.53
CA GLN A 16 -6.90 1.77 8.12
C GLN A 16 -5.68 1.68 7.20
N VAL A 17 -5.56 2.66 6.32
CA VAL A 17 -4.35 2.89 5.52
C VAL A 17 -3.71 4.21 5.93
N VAL A 18 -2.40 4.32 5.75
CA VAL A 18 -1.64 5.52 6.10
C VAL A 18 -1.13 6.18 4.83
N ARG A 19 -1.44 7.46 4.66
CA ARG A 19 -0.95 8.28 3.55
C ARG A 19 0.17 9.18 4.05
N VAL A 20 1.30 9.15 3.37
CA VAL A 20 2.48 9.95 3.70
C VAL A 20 2.87 10.79 2.48
N MET A 21 2.99 12.10 2.65
CA MET A 21 3.51 12.97 1.59
C MET A 21 5.01 12.80 1.47
N THR A 22 5.50 12.57 0.26
CA THR A 22 6.92 12.45 -0.06
C THR A 22 7.28 13.35 -1.24
N ALA A 23 8.57 13.48 -1.51
CA ALA A 23 9.04 14.26 -2.67
C ALA A 23 8.55 13.68 -4.00
N ARG A 24 8.28 12.37 -4.08
CA ARG A 24 7.72 11.73 -5.28
C ARG A 24 6.19 11.71 -5.33
N GLY A 25 5.54 12.36 -4.37
CA GLY A 25 4.08 12.40 -4.24
C GLY A 25 3.58 11.61 -3.03
N PRO A 26 2.25 11.50 -2.86
CA PRO A 26 1.67 10.77 -1.75
C PRO A 26 1.93 9.27 -1.89
N VAL A 27 2.47 8.65 -0.84
CA VAL A 27 2.65 7.20 -0.72
C VAL A 27 1.60 6.68 0.26
N VAL A 28 0.92 5.60 -0.10
CA VAL A 28 -0.09 4.96 0.74
C VAL A 28 0.42 3.61 1.20
N ILE A 29 0.53 3.44 2.51
CA ILE A 29 0.88 2.18 3.14
C ILE A 29 -0.42 1.46 3.42
N ALA A 30 -0.71 0.44 2.61
CA ALA A 30 -2.03 -0.18 2.57
C ALA A 30 -2.26 -1.24 3.66
N SER A 31 -1.19 -1.76 4.29
CA SER A 31 -1.32 -2.82 5.29
C SER A 31 -2.15 -3.99 4.72
N ASP A 32 -3.12 -4.49 5.48
CA ASP A 32 -3.97 -5.60 5.08
C ASP A 32 -5.17 -5.19 4.21
N ALA A 33 -5.27 -3.93 3.81
CA ALA A 33 -6.22 -3.53 2.77
C ALA A 33 -5.84 -4.17 1.42
N MET A 34 -4.55 -4.42 1.21
CA MET A 34 -4.02 -5.03 0.00
C MET A 34 -2.78 -5.86 0.38
N HIS A 35 -2.86 -7.20 0.30
CA HIS A 35 -1.73 -8.07 0.64
C HIS A 35 -0.63 -8.03 -0.41
N PHE A 36 -1.02 -8.06 -1.69
CA PHE A 36 -0.10 -8.12 -2.84
C PHE A 36 -0.45 -7.05 -3.87
N TYR A 37 0.52 -6.61 -4.63
CA TYR A 37 0.26 -5.73 -5.78
C TYR A 37 -0.81 -6.30 -6.71
N ALA A 38 -0.80 -7.62 -6.90
CA ALA A 38 -1.76 -8.31 -7.76
C ALA A 38 -3.22 -8.14 -7.31
N ASN A 39 -3.50 -7.94 -6.02
CA ASN A 39 -4.87 -7.69 -5.57
C ASN A 39 -5.45 -6.43 -6.26
N GLY A 40 -4.72 -5.32 -6.21
CA GLY A 40 -5.16 -4.08 -6.83
C GLY A 40 -5.12 -4.11 -8.36
N SER A 41 -4.07 -4.68 -8.96
CA SER A 41 -3.89 -4.66 -10.40
C SER A 41 -4.82 -5.61 -11.15
N THR A 42 -5.18 -6.75 -10.56
CA THR A 42 -6.07 -7.74 -11.17
C THR A 42 -7.51 -7.68 -10.67
N GLY A 43 -7.75 -7.01 -9.55
CA GLY A 43 -9.06 -7.01 -8.89
C GLY A 43 -9.38 -8.31 -8.15
N ASN A 44 -8.39 -9.16 -7.91
CA ASN A 44 -8.58 -10.43 -7.21
C ASN A 44 -8.34 -10.26 -5.71
N PRO A 45 -9.33 -10.55 -4.84
CA PRO A 45 -9.17 -10.47 -3.41
C PRO A 45 -8.37 -11.65 -2.85
N PHE A 46 -7.81 -11.46 -1.66
CA PHE A 46 -7.29 -12.56 -0.85
C PHE A 46 -8.40 -13.08 0.09
N PRO A 47 -8.28 -14.31 0.66
CA PRO A 47 -9.43 -14.99 1.31
C PRO A 47 -9.77 -14.50 2.71
N ILE A 48 -8.93 -13.71 3.39
CA ILE A 48 -9.19 -13.24 4.76
C ILE A 48 -9.95 -11.90 4.69
N ILE A 49 -11.27 -12.00 4.62
CA ILE A 49 -12.16 -10.89 4.29
C ILE A 49 -13.30 -10.80 5.29
N PHE A 50 -13.51 -9.60 5.87
CA PHE A 50 -14.71 -9.26 6.63
C PHE A 50 -15.82 -8.76 5.70
N ASP A 51 -15.49 -7.90 4.74
CA ASP A 51 -16.43 -7.31 3.78
C ASP A 51 -15.74 -7.16 2.41
N LEU A 52 -16.17 -7.96 1.44
CA LEU A 52 -15.60 -7.96 0.10
C LEU A 52 -15.83 -6.64 -0.64
N GLY A 53 -17.02 -6.07 -0.51
CA GLY A 53 -17.33 -4.78 -1.14
C GLY A 53 -16.45 -3.66 -0.62
N ALA A 54 -16.26 -3.60 0.70
CA ALA A 54 -15.37 -2.63 1.33
C ALA A 54 -13.91 -2.86 0.93
N MET A 55 -13.48 -4.11 0.78
CA MET A 55 -12.11 -4.44 0.36
C MET A 55 -11.81 -3.89 -1.05
N THR A 56 -12.67 -4.19 -2.01
CA THR A 56 -12.48 -3.70 -3.39
C THR A 56 -12.57 -2.18 -3.48
N GLN A 57 -13.48 -1.59 -2.72
CA GLN A 57 -13.57 -0.13 -2.62
C GLN A 57 -12.31 0.46 -1.96
N GLY A 58 -11.73 -0.22 -0.99
CA GLY A 58 -10.49 0.18 -0.33
C GLY A 58 -9.31 0.30 -1.31
N TRP A 59 -9.21 -0.58 -2.29
CA TRP A 59 -8.17 -0.46 -3.32
C TRP A 59 -8.33 0.80 -4.17
N ARG A 60 -9.56 1.17 -4.52
CA ARG A 60 -9.85 2.41 -5.25
C ARG A 60 -9.53 3.64 -4.40
N ILE A 61 -9.89 3.60 -3.13
CA ILE A 61 -9.58 4.67 -2.18
C ILE A 61 -8.06 4.84 -2.04
N ALA A 62 -7.32 3.73 -1.86
CA ALA A 62 -5.87 3.76 -1.73
C ALA A 62 -5.21 4.36 -2.97
N LYS A 63 -5.64 3.95 -4.16
CA LYS A 63 -5.14 4.51 -5.43
C LYS A 63 -5.42 6.01 -5.53
N LYS A 64 -6.62 6.44 -5.17
CA LYS A 64 -7.00 7.86 -5.17
C LYS A 64 -6.16 8.66 -4.17
N LEU A 65 -5.95 8.14 -2.97
CA LEU A 65 -5.10 8.77 -1.95
C LEU A 65 -3.65 8.87 -2.41
N ALA A 66 -3.19 7.95 -3.25
CA ALA A 66 -1.86 7.95 -3.85
C ALA A 66 -1.77 8.87 -5.10
N GLY A 67 -2.77 9.69 -5.36
CA GLY A 67 -2.80 10.58 -6.52
C GLY A 67 -3.04 9.87 -7.84
N GLY A 68 -3.63 8.68 -7.82
CA GLY A 68 -3.91 7.85 -9.00
C GLY A 68 -2.76 6.99 -9.48
N ASP A 69 -1.62 7.03 -8.81
CA ASP A 69 -0.42 6.25 -9.18
C ASP A 69 -0.32 4.99 -8.33
N GLU A 70 -0.57 3.83 -8.95
CA GLU A 70 -0.52 2.53 -8.29
C GLU A 70 0.87 2.18 -7.74
N THR A 71 1.93 2.75 -8.29
CA THR A 71 3.30 2.51 -7.80
C THR A 71 3.53 3.12 -6.42
N ARG A 72 2.65 4.00 -5.99
CA ARG A 72 2.69 4.62 -4.66
C ARG A 72 1.76 3.96 -3.63
N VAL A 73 1.07 2.88 -4.00
CA VAL A 73 0.30 2.05 -3.07
C VAL A 73 1.14 0.84 -2.68
N ILE A 74 1.45 0.70 -1.41
CA ILE A 74 2.36 -0.32 -0.89
C ILE A 74 1.57 -1.40 -0.16
N PRO A 75 1.55 -2.65 -0.67
CA PRO A 75 0.85 -3.76 -0.03
C PRO A 75 1.56 -4.24 1.24
N GLY A 76 0.80 -4.91 2.13
CA GLY A 76 1.30 -5.32 3.43
C GLY A 76 2.12 -6.61 3.46
N HIS A 77 1.94 -7.51 2.49
CA HIS A 77 2.52 -8.87 2.55
C HIS A 77 3.27 -9.28 1.28
N ASP A 78 3.56 -8.37 0.38
CA ASP A 78 4.19 -8.70 -0.88
C ASP A 78 5.72 -8.59 -0.79
N PRO A 79 6.46 -9.68 -0.99
CA PRO A 79 7.92 -9.64 -0.99
C PRO A 79 8.49 -8.77 -2.13
N GLU A 80 7.72 -8.46 -3.16
CA GLU A 80 8.14 -7.55 -4.22
C GLU A 80 8.41 -6.13 -3.73
N VAL A 81 7.84 -5.72 -2.60
CA VAL A 81 8.14 -4.40 -2.01
C VAL A 81 9.65 -4.27 -1.77
N ARG A 82 10.30 -5.31 -1.24
CA ARG A 82 11.74 -5.29 -1.01
C ARG A 82 12.53 -5.26 -2.33
N ALA A 83 12.03 -5.90 -3.36
CA ALA A 83 12.68 -5.93 -4.67
C ALA A 83 12.49 -4.62 -5.44
N ARG A 84 11.38 -3.93 -5.26
CA ARG A 84 11.03 -2.73 -6.02
C ARG A 84 11.68 -1.45 -5.52
N PHE A 85 12.02 -1.37 -4.23
CA PHE A 85 12.50 -0.13 -3.63
C PHE A 85 13.96 -0.22 -3.17
N PRO A 86 14.68 0.92 -3.16
CA PRO A 86 16.08 0.93 -2.72
C PRO A 86 16.20 0.49 -1.25
N ALA A 87 17.18 -0.35 -0.97
CA ALA A 87 17.50 -0.74 0.40
C ALA A 87 18.08 0.44 1.18
N VAL A 88 17.70 0.56 2.45
CA VAL A 88 18.33 1.52 3.35
C VAL A 88 19.70 0.97 3.78
N PRO A 89 20.80 1.75 3.61
CA PRO A 89 22.14 1.28 3.99
C PRO A 89 22.23 0.87 5.46
N GLY A 90 22.95 -0.22 5.73
CA GLY A 90 23.18 -0.70 7.10
C GLY A 90 22.06 -1.51 7.73
N GLN A 91 21.02 -1.86 6.97
CA GLN A 91 19.84 -2.60 7.47
C GLN A 91 19.74 -4.03 6.92
N ASN A 92 20.81 -4.57 6.38
CA ASN A 92 20.87 -5.96 5.83
C ASN A 92 19.79 -6.27 4.79
N GLY A 93 19.31 -5.26 4.05
CA GLY A 93 18.24 -5.41 3.06
C GLY A 93 16.84 -5.62 3.66
N GLU A 94 16.68 -5.49 4.95
CA GLU A 94 15.39 -5.68 5.63
C GLU A 94 14.51 -4.42 5.60
N VAL A 95 15.11 -3.26 5.36
CA VAL A 95 14.42 -1.98 5.30
C VAL A 95 14.59 -1.34 3.93
N VAL A 96 13.51 -0.87 3.34
CA VAL A 96 13.52 -0.19 2.05
C VAL A 96 12.98 1.23 2.16
N ALA A 97 13.45 2.10 1.25
CA ALA A 97 13.11 3.52 1.23
C ALA A 97 11.92 3.77 0.31
N LEU A 98 10.72 3.78 0.86
CA LEU A 98 9.48 3.98 0.09
C LEU A 98 9.31 5.42 -0.44
N HIS A 99 10.04 6.37 0.13
CA HIS A 99 10.01 7.77 -0.30
C HIS A 99 10.87 8.05 -1.55
N LEU A 100 11.68 7.07 -1.94
CA LEU A 100 12.45 7.13 -3.18
C LEU A 100 11.68 6.42 -4.31
N PRO A 101 11.96 6.76 -5.58
CA PRO A 101 11.35 6.05 -6.71
C PRO A 101 11.70 4.57 -6.69
N PRO A 102 10.79 3.69 -7.15
CA PRO A 102 11.11 2.28 -7.30
C PRO A 102 12.27 2.07 -8.31
N ILE A 103 13.08 1.04 -8.06
CA ILE A 103 14.22 0.67 -8.93
C ILE A 103 13.84 -0.35 -9.99
N ALA A 104 12.64 -0.93 -9.86
CA ALA A 104 12.16 -1.91 -10.83
C ALA A 104 10.65 -1.79 -11.05
#